data_dc029ac7ef9d74ef8af2a4576a2d60ce
#
_entry.id   dc029ac7ef9d74ef8af2a4576a2d60ce
#
_cell.length_a   1.000
_cell.length_b   1.000
_cell.length_c   1.000
_cell.angle_alpha   90.00
_cell.angle_beta   90.00
_cell.angle_gamma   90.00
#
_symmetry.space_group_name_H-M   'P 1'
#
loop_
_entity.id
_entity.type
_entity.pdbx_description
1 polymer ?
#
loop_
_entity_poly.entity_id
_entity_poly.type
_entity_poly.pdbx_seq_one_letter_code
_entity_poly.pdbx_strand_id
1 'polypeptide(L)'
;MRTAAFLALMALSLAALAAPKAELWERWAQSSQNKAGIDHGAWNDFLARNVKAGKDGVNRIAYGKVGKGDRAALHAYVEKMQAVAIRKFSRAEQRAYWINLYNAATVKVVLDHYPVDSIMKIDISPGLFAKGPWKKKLLTVDGEGVSLDDIEHRILRPIWQDPRTHYSVNCASLGCPNLPAQAFTSANMEELLDAGARAYVNHPRGARVEKGRLTVSSIYVWFGSDFGGGDAGVIEHLRKYAEPALKKALADVRRISDDAYDWSLNDAK
;
A
#
# COMPACT_ATOMS: atom_id res chain seq x y z
N MET A 1 18.17 48.99 35.90
CA MET A 1 17.56 47.66 36.00
C MET A 1 17.00 47.31 34.63
N ARG A 2 17.69 46.39 33.91
CA ARG A 2 17.25 45.92 32.57
C ARG A 2 16.77 44.49 32.74
N THR A 3 15.46 44.27 32.61
CA THR A 3 14.83 42.95 32.64
C THR A 3 14.97 42.31 31.26
N ALA A 4 15.76 41.25 31.18
CA ALA A 4 15.87 40.41 30.01
C ALA A 4 14.70 39.42 30.02
N ALA A 5 13.82 39.51 29.01
CA ALA A 5 12.76 38.54 28.78
C ALA A 5 13.35 37.36 28.01
N PHE A 6 13.39 36.19 28.63
CA PHE A 6 13.71 34.91 27.96
C PHE A 6 12.47 34.43 27.20
N LEU A 7 12.51 34.48 25.88
CA LEU A 7 11.55 33.78 25.03
C LEU A 7 11.97 32.29 24.98
N ALA A 8 11.20 31.45 25.66
CA ALA A 8 11.31 29.99 25.51
C ALA A 8 10.63 29.61 24.17
N LEU A 9 11.43 29.28 23.16
CA LEU A 9 10.95 28.57 21.96
C LEU A 9 10.54 27.15 22.37
N MET A 10 9.24 26.90 22.49
CA MET A 10 8.70 25.54 22.50
C MET A 10 8.86 24.94 21.10
N ALA A 11 9.86 24.09 20.91
CA ALA A 11 9.95 23.19 19.79
C ALA A 11 8.82 22.15 19.95
N LEU A 12 7.70 22.33 19.22
CA LEU A 12 6.73 21.26 19.01
C LEU A 12 7.44 20.18 18.18
N SER A 13 7.93 19.15 18.83
CA SER A 13 8.26 17.90 18.17
C SER A 13 6.95 17.33 17.63
N LEU A 14 6.76 17.41 16.30
CA LEU A 14 5.79 16.54 15.63
C LEU A 14 6.18 15.10 15.96
N ALA A 15 5.43 14.50 16.88
CA ALA A 15 5.51 13.05 17.07
C ALA A 15 5.14 12.42 15.74
N ALA A 16 6.12 11.88 15.03
CA ALA A 16 5.89 11.02 13.89
C ALA A 16 4.96 9.91 14.40
N LEU A 17 3.74 9.86 13.88
CA LEU A 17 2.80 8.79 14.20
C LEU A 17 3.52 7.49 13.85
N ALA A 18 3.88 6.71 14.86
CA ALA A 18 4.56 5.45 14.65
C ALA A 18 3.71 4.59 13.73
N ALA A 19 4.34 4.04 12.69
CA ALA A 19 3.65 3.17 11.73
C ALA A 19 3.00 1.99 12.46
N PRO A 20 1.85 1.50 11.98
CA PRO A 20 1.16 0.37 12.60
C PRO A 20 2.07 -0.86 12.64
N LYS A 21 2.16 -1.49 13.82
CA LYS A 21 2.88 -2.77 13.98
C LYS A 21 2.13 -3.88 13.25
N ALA A 22 2.87 -4.86 12.73
CA ALA A 22 2.29 -6.12 12.29
C ALA A 22 1.82 -6.90 13.52
N GLU A 23 0.50 -7.08 13.65
CA GLU A 23 -0.14 -7.76 14.79
C GLU A 23 -1.12 -8.80 14.27
N LEU A 24 -0.81 -10.08 14.43
CA LEU A 24 -1.60 -11.17 13.87
C LEU A 24 -3.03 -11.19 14.42
N TRP A 25 -4.02 -11.15 13.54
CA TRP A 25 -5.39 -11.49 13.86
C TRP A 25 -5.62 -12.99 13.62
N GLU A 26 -5.50 -13.80 14.66
CA GLU A 26 -5.49 -15.26 14.65
C GLU A 26 -6.62 -15.90 13.84
N ARG A 27 -7.80 -15.26 13.82
CA ARG A 27 -8.94 -15.71 13.03
C ARG A 27 -8.58 -15.97 11.56
N TRP A 28 -7.72 -15.14 10.98
CA TRP A 28 -7.34 -15.19 9.56
C TRP A 28 -6.08 -16.03 9.29
N ALA A 29 -5.45 -16.54 10.36
CA ALA A 29 -4.34 -17.46 10.24
C ALA A 29 -4.76 -18.88 9.78
N GLN A 30 -6.07 -19.18 9.74
CA GLN A 30 -6.58 -20.44 9.28
C GLN A 30 -6.59 -20.50 7.74
N SER A 31 -6.26 -21.67 7.18
CA SER A 31 -6.34 -21.95 5.74
C SER A 31 -6.68 -23.43 5.51
N SER A 32 -7.03 -23.78 4.30
CA SER A 32 -7.32 -25.16 3.91
C SER A 32 -6.44 -25.59 2.73
N GLN A 33 -6.61 -26.82 2.26
CA GLN A 33 -5.95 -27.32 1.05
C GLN A 33 -6.75 -27.07 -0.24
N ASN A 34 -7.89 -26.36 -0.14
CA ASN A 34 -8.73 -26.03 -1.29
C ASN A 34 -8.00 -25.04 -2.21
N LYS A 35 -7.64 -25.51 -3.40
CA LYS A 35 -6.96 -24.73 -4.45
C LYS A 35 -7.92 -24.21 -5.53
N ALA A 36 -9.24 -24.30 -5.30
CA ALA A 36 -10.19 -23.68 -6.22
C ALA A 36 -9.89 -22.17 -6.34
N GLY A 37 -9.83 -21.68 -7.56
CA GLY A 37 -9.55 -20.25 -7.81
C GLY A 37 -10.71 -19.38 -7.38
N ILE A 38 -10.42 -18.26 -6.74
CA ILE A 38 -11.38 -17.20 -6.50
C ILE A 38 -11.48 -16.34 -7.76
N ASP A 39 -12.71 -16.09 -8.22
CA ASP A 39 -12.93 -15.30 -9.42
C ASP A 39 -12.73 -13.80 -9.15
N HIS A 40 -11.66 -13.24 -9.70
CA HIS A 40 -11.32 -11.82 -9.70
C HIS A 40 -11.59 -11.12 -11.04
N GLY A 41 -12.31 -11.73 -11.97
CA GLY A 41 -12.52 -11.23 -13.33
C GLY A 41 -13.06 -9.80 -13.40
N ALA A 42 -14.10 -9.48 -12.64
CA ALA A 42 -14.68 -8.13 -12.62
C ALA A 42 -13.68 -7.04 -12.12
N TRP A 43 -12.82 -7.38 -11.15
CA TRP A 43 -11.75 -6.50 -10.69
C TRP A 43 -10.64 -6.38 -11.74
N ASN A 44 -10.24 -7.48 -12.35
CA ASN A 44 -9.27 -7.49 -13.45
C ASN A 44 -9.72 -6.58 -14.61
N ASP A 45 -10.97 -6.69 -15.01
CA ASP A 45 -11.56 -5.87 -16.06
C ASP A 45 -11.61 -4.38 -15.68
N PHE A 46 -11.93 -4.08 -14.41
CA PHE A 46 -11.89 -2.71 -13.91
C PHE A 46 -10.47 -2.13 -14.02
N LEU A 47 -9.47 -2.89 -13.56
CA LEU A 47 -8.06 -2.47 -13.61
C LEU A 47 -7.60 -2.23 -15.06
N ALA A 48 -7.86 -3.18 -15.96
CA ALA A 48 -7.46 -3.08 -17.36
C ALA A 48 -8.06 -1.84 -18.06
N ARG A 49 -9.29 -1.45 -17.73
CA ARG A 49 -9.93 -0.27 -18.29
C ARG A 49 -9.48 1.04 -17.66
N ASN A 50 -9.27 1.07 -16.37
CA ASN A 50 -9.18 2.32 -15.61
C ASN A 50 -7.77 2.66 -15.12
N VAL A 51 -6.84 1.69 -15.00
CA VAL A 51 -5.44 1.98 -14.68
C VAL A 51 -4.71 2.48 -15.92
N LYS A 52 -4.06 3.62 -15.80
CA LYS A 52 -3.29 4.27 -16.87
C LYS A 52 -1.82 4.37 -16.47
N ALA A 53 -0.95 3.76 -17.25
CA ALA A 53 0.48 3.92 -17.08
C ALA A 53 0.90 5.35 -17.46
N GLY A 54 1.50 6.07 -16.53
CA GLY A 54 2.08 7.39 -16.78
C GLY A 54 3.43 7.29 -17.47
N LYS A 55 3.80 8.29 -18.26
CA LYS A 55 5.12 8.39 -18.91
C LYS A 55 6.27 8.47 -17.88
N ASP A 56 5.94 8.87 -16.68
CA ASP A 56 6.83 8.93 -15.51
C ASP A 56 6.94 7.58 -14.77
N GLY A 57 6.36 6.50 -15.27
CA GLY A 57 6.37 5.18 -14.64
C GLY A 57 5.39 5.01 -13.47
N VAL A 58 4.50 6.01 -13.23
CA VAL A 58 3.49 5.95 -12.16
C VAL A 58 2.13 5.60 -12.73
N ASN A 59 1.54 4.49 -12.25
CA ASN A 59 0.18 4.13 -12.60
C ASN A 59 -0.83 5.02 -11.87
N ARG A 60 -1.85 5.45 -12.60
CA ARG A 60 -2.92 6.33 -12.11
C ARG A 60 -4.29 5.80 -12.50
N ILE A 61 -5.31 6.24 -11.79
CA ILE A 61 -6.71 6.02 -12.17
C ILE A 61 -7.32 7.38 -12.50
N ALA A 62 -7.99 7.49 -13.66
CA ALA A 62 -8.76 8.69 -14.00
C ALA A 62 -10.10 8.67 -13.25
N TYR A 63 -10.08 8.91 -11.92
CA TYR A 63 -11.24 8.75 -11.05
C TYR A 63 -12.48 9.52 -11.55
N GLY A 64 -12.28 10.74 -12.04
CA GLY A 64 -13.37 11.56 -12.60
C GLY A 64 -13.99 11.02 -13.88
N LYS A 65 -13.32 10.08 -14.56
CA LYS A 65 -13.77 9.47 -15.82
C LYS A 65 -14.28 8.04 -15.65
N VAL A 66 -14.21 7.47 -14.45
CA VAL A 66 -14.75 6.12 -14.18
C VAL A 66 -16.27 6.15 -14.36
N GLY A 67 -16.75 5.41 -15.35
CA GLY A 67 -18.17 5.36 -15.72
C GLY A 67 -19.06 4.71 -14.66
N LYS A 68 -20.36 5.00 -14.72
CA LYS A 68 -21.35 4.41 -13.79
C LYS A 68 -21.34 2.88 -13.80
N GLY A 69 -21.16 2.25 -14.98
CA GLY A 69 -21.08 0.79 -15.11
C GLY A 69 -19.87 0.21 -14.38
N ASP A 70 -18.67 0.82 -14.52
CA ASP A 70 -17.47 0.38 -13.84
C ASP A 70 -17.56 0.58 -12.32
N ARG A 71 -18.19 1.69 -11.87
CA ARG A 71 -18.45 1.90 -10.43
C ARG A 71 -19.37 0.81 -9.88
N ALA A 72 -20.47 0.51 -10.58
CA ALA A 72 -21.42 -0.54 -10.17
C ALA A 72 -20.74 -1.92 -10.15
N ALA A 73 -19.93 -2.25 -11.17
CA ALA A 73 -19.18 -3.51 -11.22
C ALA A 73 -18.16 -3.64 -10.09
N LEU A 74 -17.46 -2.55 -9.73
CA LEU A 74 -16.53 -2.52 -8.60
C LEU A 74 -17.27 -2.74 -7.26
N HIS A 75 -18.41 -2.07 -7.05
CA HIS A 75 -19.24 -2.27 -5.86
C HIS A 75 -19.69 -3.72 -5.75
N ALA A 76 -20.26 -4.28 -6.83
CA ALA A 76 -20.70 -5.68 -6.86
C ALA A 76 -19.55 -6.67 -6.61
N TYR A 77 -18.34 -6.38 -7.15
CA TYR A 77 -17.16 -7.19 -6.87
C TYR A 77 -16.80 -7.17 -5.38
N VAL A 78 -16.74 -5.99 -4.77
CA VAL A 78 -16.43 -5.87 -3.32
C VAL A 78 -17.47 -6.60 -2.47
N GLU A 79 -18.76 -6.51 -2.81
CA GLU A 79 -19.83 -7.25 -2.14
C GLU A 79 -19.65 -8.77 -2.31
N LYS A 80 -19.40 -9.24 -3.54
CA LYS A 80 -19.11 -10.66 -3.83
C LYS A 80 -17.95 -11.19 -2.99
N MET A 81 -16.87 -10.41 -2.87
CA MET A 81 -15.70 -10.82 -2.08
C MET A 81 -16.02 -10.94 -0.59
N GLN A 82 -16.86 -10.08 -0.05
CA GLN A 82 -17.28 -10.17 1.35
C GLN A 82 -18.05 -11.47 1.66
N ALA A 83 -18.74 -12.03 0.68
CA ALA A 83 -19.48 -13.30 0.83
C ALA A 83 -18.59 -14.55 0.72
N VAL A 84 -17.30 -14.40 0.36
CA VAL A 84 -16.37 -15.53 0.22
C VAL A 84 -15.97 -16.05 1.60
N ALA A 85 -16.18 -17.36 1.84
CA ALA A 85 -15.70 -18.03 3.04
C ALA A 85 -14.18 -18.26 2.97
N ILE A 86 -13.38 -17.17 3.06
CA ILE A 86 -11.96 -17.12 2.71
C ILE A 86 -11.10 -18.13 3.49
N ARG A 87 -11.43 -18.43 4.72
CA ARG A 87 -10.71 -19.43 5.55
C ARG A 87 -10.79 -20.86 4.99
N LYS A 88 -11.72 -21.14 4.08
CA LYS A 88 -11.86 -22.43 3.38
C LYS A 88 -10.98 -22.56 2.14
N PHE A 89 -10.14 -21.57 1.83
CA PHE A 89 -9.25 -21.56 0.68
C PHE A 89 -7.78 -21.79 1.08
N SER A 90 -6.95 -22.13 0.09
CA SER A 90 -5.51 -22.29 0.29
C SER A 90 -4.84 -20.96 0.64
N ARG A 91 -3.67 -21.03 1.25
CA ARG A 91 -2.89 -19.84 1.62
C ARG A 91 -2.56 -18.95 0.42
N ALA A 92 -2.31 -19.54 -0.75
CA ALA A 92 -2.04 -18.81 -1.99
C ALA A 92 -3.26 -18.01 -2.47
N GLU A 93 -4.44 -18.65 -2.49
CA GLU A 93 -5.70 -17.97 -2.84
C GLU A 93 -6.06 -16.88 -1.82
N GLN A 94 -5.83 -17.12 -0.53
CA GLN A 94 -6.04 -16.10 0.50
C GLN A 94 -5.19 -14.87 0.28
N ARG A 95 -3.93 -15.01 -0.16
CA ARG A 95 -3.06 -13.86 -0.42
C ARG A 95 -3.61 -13.00 -1.55
N ALA A 96 -3.98 -13.63 -2.66
CA ALA A 96 -4.59 -12.94 -3.80
C ALA A 96 -5.89 -12.23 -3.41
N TYR A 97 -6.75 -12.91 -2.68
CA TYR A 97 -8.00 -12.37 -2.19
C TYR A 97 -7.80 -11.10 -1.35
N TRP A 98 -6.94 -11.14 -0.32
CA TRP A 98 -6.75 -10.01 0.57
C TRP A 98 -6.11 -8.80 -0.11
N ILE A 99 -5.14 -9.04 -1.01
CA ILE A 99 -4.52 -7.97 -1.80
C ILE A 99 -5.56 -7.31 -2.72
N ASN A 100 -6.32 -8.10 -3.47
CA ASN A 100 -7.33 -7.58 -4.37
C ASN A 100 -8.46 -6.85 -3.62
N LEU A 101 -8.91 -7.40 -2.50
CA LEU A 101 -9.95 -6.78 -1.69
C LEU A 101 -9.50 -5.44 -1.09
N TYR A 102 -8.26 -5.36 -0.59
CA TYR A 102 -7.67 -4.10 -0.13
C TYR A 102 -7.66 -3.05 -1.24
N ASN A 103 -7.13 -3.40 -2.40
CA ASN A 103 -7.00 -2.48 -3.53
C ASN A 103 -8.37 -2.05 -4.08
N ALA A 104 -9.30 -2.98 -4.24
CA ALA A 104 -10.65 -2.68 -4.71
C ALA A 104 -11.42 -1.81 -3.71
N ALA A 105 -11.31 -2.08 -2.41
CA ALA A 105 -11.95 -1.26 -1.36
C ALA A 105 -11.33 0.14 -1.29
N THR A 106 -10.00 0.26 -1.48
CA THR A 106 -9.32 1.56 -1.55
C THR A 106 -9.81 2.38 -2.73
N VAL A 107 -9.86 1.80 -3.92
CA VAL A 107 -10.38 2.49 -5.12
C VAL A 107 -11.85 2.86 -4.94
N LYS A 108 -12.67 1.95 -4.40
CA LYS A 108 -14.08 2.21 -4.12
C LYS A 108 -14.25 3.39 -3.17
N VAL A 109 -13.52 3.44 -2.05
CA VAL A 109 -13.67 4.54 -1.09
C VAL A 109 -13.25 5.89 -1.66
N VAL A 110 -12.23 5.92 -2.54
CA VAL A 110 -11.86 7.15 -3.26
C VAL A 110 -12.98 7.56 -4.22
N LEU A 111 -13.52 6.63 -5.01
CA LEU A 111 -14.62 6.91 -5.95
C LEU A 111 -15.89 7.41 -5.26
N ASP A 112 -16.19 6.89 -4.08
CA ASP A 112 -17.36 7.28 -3.29
C ASP A 112 -17.25 8.71 -2.71
N HIS A 113 -16.01 9.22 -2.58
CA HIS A 113 -15.73 10.55 -2.02
C HIS A 113 -15.12 11.52 -3.05
N TYR A 114 -14.99 11.09 -4.31
CA TYR A 114 -14.41 11.94 -5.36
C TYR A 114 -15.34 13.12 -5.71
N PRO A 115 -14.82 14.37 -5.89
CA PRO A 115 -13.40 14.70 -6.02
C PRO A 115 -12.69 14.96 -4.68
N VAL A 116 -11.47 14.42 -4.54
CA VAL A 116 -10.55 14.69 -3.44
C VAL A 116 -9.12 14.80 -3.98
N ASP A 117 -8.25 15.58 -3.35
CA ASP A 117 -6.85 15.72 -3.77
C ASP A 117 -5.92 14.69 -3.12
N SER A 118 -6.39 14.00 -2.10
CA SER A 118 -5.66 13.00 -1.33
C SER A 118 -6.62 12.09 -0.59
N ILE A 119 -6.28 10.81 -0.49
CA ILE A 119 -7.01 9.86 0.36
C ILE A 119 -7.01 10.28 1.83
N MET A 120 -5.98 11.02 2.27
CA MET A 120 -5.90 11.59 3.62
C MET A 120 -7.06 12.54 3.96
N LYS A 121 -7.72 13.11 2.94
CA LYS A 121 -8.88 14.00 3.10
C LYS A 121 -10.21 13.23 3.22
N ILE A 122 -10.21 11.92 3.06
CA ILE A 122 -11.38 11.05 3.31
C ILE A 122 -11.37 10.68 4.80
N ASP A 123 -11.78 11.62 5.62
CA ASP A 123 -11.62 11.57 7.08
C ASP A 123 -12.78 10.82 7.75
N ILE A 124 -12.90 9.51 7.50
CA ILE A 124 -13.96 8.64 7.98
C ILE A 124 -13.50 7.60 9.01
N SER A 125 -12.22 7.56 9.33
CA SER A 125 -11.69 6.68 10.38
C SER A 125 -12.18 7.11 11.77
N PRO A 126 -12.50 6.18 12.67
CA PRO A 126 -12.88 6.51 14.04
C PRO A 126 -11.68 7.06 14.83
N GLY A 127 -11.93 8.05 15.66
CA GLY A 127 -10.91 8.66 16.54
C GLY A 127 -10.61 10.12 16.19
N LEU A 128 -10.43 10.95 17.22
CA LEU A 128 -10.31 12.40 17.11
C LEU A 128 -9.11 12.87 16.25
N PHE A 129 -8.06 12.08 16.16
CA PHE A 129 -6.83 12.39 15.41
C PHE A 129 -6.57 11.41 14.24
N ALA A 130 -7.53 10.51 13.95
CA ALA A 130 -7.39 9.60 12.83
C ALA A 130 -7.56 10.36 11.51
N LYS A 131 -6.68 10.09 10.54
CA LYS A 131 -6.73 10.66 9.18
C LYS A 131 -6.99 9.55 8.16
N GLY A 132 -7.67 9.91 7.07
CA GLY A 132 -7.96 8.99 5.99
C GLY A 132 -8.97 7.90 6.36
N PRO A 133 -9.21 6.90 5.50
CA PRO A 133 -10.24 5.89 5.69
C PRO A 133 -9.75 4.59 6.34
N TRP A 134 -8.46 4.41 6.61
CA TRP A 134 -7.83 3.10 6.85
C TRP A 134 -8.38 2.33 8.04
N LYS A 135 -8.76 3.02 9.15
CA LYS A 135 -9.30 2.38 10.37
C LYS A 135 -10.81 2.17 10.31
N LYS A 136 -11.51 2.74 9.32
CA LYS A 136 -12.94 2.52 9.15
C LYS A 136 -13.20 1.06 8.77
N LYS A 137 -14.13 0.40 9.47
CA LYS A 137 -14.60 -0.92 9.07
C LYS A 137 -15.47 -0.76 7.82
N LEU A 138 -14.81 -0.88 6.66
CA LEU A 138 -15.43 -0.70 5.34
C LEU A 138 -16.05 -1.99 4.80
N LEU A 139 -15.65 -3.13 5.35
CA LEU A 139 -15.97 -4.46 4.85
C LEU A 139 -16.49 -5.34 5.98
N THR A 140 -17.29 -6.34 5.63
CA THR A 140 -17.69 -7.43 6.53
C THR A 140 -17.31 -8.75 5.88
N VAL A 141 -16.37 -9.49 6.45
CA VAL A 141 -15.91 -10.79 5.95
C VAL A 141 -16.11 -11.84 7.03
N ASP A 142 -16.77 -12.95 6.72
CA ASP A 142 -17.10 -14.00 7.71
C ASP A 142 -17.76 -13.46 8.98
N GLY A 143 -18.61 -12.43 8.86
CA GLY A 143 -19.30 -11.77 9.97
C GLY A 143 -18.44 -10.75 10.76
N GLU A 144 -17.18 -10.56 10.42
CA GLU A 144 -16.28 -9.63 11.08
C GLU A 144 -16.15 -8.32 10.31
N GLY A 145 -16.21 -7.19 11.02
CA GLY A 145 -15.91 -5.89 10.45
C GLY A 145 -14.40 -5.75 10.20
N VAL A 146 -14.02 -5.52 8.94
CA VAL A 146 -12.61 -5.44 8.50
C VAL A 146 -12.32 -4.06 7.91
N SER A 147 -11.21 -3.46 8.31
CA SER A 147 -10.69 -2.20 7.77
C SER A 147 -9.50 -2.45 6.84
N LEU A 148 -9.06 -1.42 6.10
CA LEU A 148 -7.83 -1.51 5.31
C LEU A 148 -6.62 -1.76 6.20
N ASP A 149 -6.54 -1.10 7.36
CA ASP A 149 -5.49 -1.34 8.36
C ASP A 149 -5.48 -2.79 8.85
N ASP A 150 -6.65 -3.41 9.07
CA ASP A 150 -6.70 -4.82 9.46
C ASP A 150 -6.13 -5.72 8.36
N ILE A 151 -6.51 -5.47 7.09
CA ILE A 151 -6.03 -6.29 5.98
C ILE A 151 -4.51 -6.21 5.85
N GLU A 152 -3.96 -5.00 5.88
CA GLU A 152 -2.52 -4.82 5.72
C GLU A 152 -1.74 -5.25 6.97
N HIS A 153 -2.10 -4.73 8.14
CA HIS A 153 -1.24 -4.83 9.33
C HIS A 153 -1.58 -6.00 10.25
N ARG A 154 -2.77 -6.60 10.12
CA ARG A 154 -3.19 -7.73 10.95
C ARG A 154 -3.40 -9.03 10.17
N ILE A 155 -3.37 -8.96 8.83
CA ILE A 155 -3.57 -10.13 7.97
C ILE A 155 -2.34 -10.30 7.06
N LEU A 156 -2.14 -9.41 6.09
CA LEU A 156 -1.12 -9.60 5.05
C LEU A 156 0.30 -9.61 5.61
N ARG A 157 0.70 -8.58 6.37
CA ARG A 157 2.06 -8.47 6.90
C ARG A 157 2.42 -9.61 7.85
N PRO A 158 1.62 -9.92 8.90
CA PRO A 158 2.02 -10.93 9.88
C PRO A 158 1.90 -12.37 9.35
N ILE A 159 1.00 -12.66 8.41
CA ILE A 159 0.79 -14.03 7.90
C ILE A 159 1.87 -14.41 6.89
N TRP A 160 2.20 -13.52 5.94
CA TRP A 160 3.16 -13.85 4.88
C TRP A 160 4.59 -13.42 5.19
N GLN A 161 4.81 -12.43 6.05
CA GLN A 161 6.11 -11.91 6.44
C GLN A 161 7.03 -11.63 5.24
N ASP A 162 6.44 -11.16 4.16
CA ASP A 162 7.09 -10.89 2.89
C ASP A 162 7.09 -9.38 2.64
N PRO A 163 8.26 -8.72 2.59
CA PRO A 163 8.36 -7.27 2.37
C PRO A 163 7.71 -6.83 1.06
N ARG A 164 7.56 -7.73 0.08
CA ARG A 164 6.89 -7.42 -1.19
C ARG A 164 5.38 -7.15 -1.03
N THR A 165 4.80 -7.48 0.12
CA THR A 165 3.43 -7.09 0.46
C THR A 165 3.24 -5.59 0.32
N HIS A 166 4.23 -4.78 0.71
CA HIS A 166 4.16 -3.32 0.58
C HIS A 166 4.10 -2.82 -0.86
N TYR A 167 4.50 -3.63 -1.86
CA TYR A 167 4.38 -3.29 -3.28
C TYR A 167 3.10 -3.79 -3.93
N SER A 168 2.30 -4.58 -3.23
CA SER A 168 1.06 -5.17 -3.74
C SER A 168 -0.19 -4.41 -3.30
N VAL A 169 -0.11 -3.62 -2.24
CA VAL A 169 -1.21 -2.80 -1.72
C VAL A 169 -1.01 -1.34 -2.10
N ASN A 170 -2.06 -0.71 -2.63
CA ASN A 170 -2.01 0.67 -3.11
C ASN A 170 -2.97 1.55 -2.30
N CYS A 171 -2.44 2.57 -1.65
CA CYS A 171 -3.20 3.51 -0.84
C CYS A 171 -3.70 4.74 -1.63
N ALA A 172 -3.81 4.65 -2.95
CA ALA A 172 -4.31 5.71 -3.83
C ALA A 172 -3.50 7.02 -3.81
N SER A 173 -2.22 7.00 -3.40
CA SER A 173 -1.35 8.17 -3.46
C SER A 173 -0.26 8.05 -4.53
N LEU A 174 0.31 9.17 -4.99
CA LEU A 174 1.44 9.18 -5.92
C LEU A 174 2.69 8.56 -5.30
N GLY A 175 2.87 8.67 -4.00
CA GLY A 175 3.97 8.05 -3.25
C GLY A 175 3.86 6.53 -3.14
N CYS A 176 2.68 5.95 -3.35
CA CYS A 176 2.44 4.50 -3.25
C CYS A 176 3.10 3.72 -4.39
N PRO A 177 3.44 2.44 -4.17
CA PRO A 177 3.73 1.51 -5.28
C PRO A 177 2.60 1.47 -6.29
N ASN A 178 2.90 1.09 -7.52
CA ASN A 178 1.91 1.07 -8.59
C ASN A 178 0.78 0.07 -8.30
N LEU A 179 -0.47 0.51 -8.50
CA LEU A 179 -1.56 -0.42 -8.67
C LEU A 179 -1.38 -1.13 -10.02
N PRO A 180 -1.25 -2.47 -10.08
CA PRO A 180 -1.10 -3.17 -11.33
C PRO A 180 -2.37 -3.09 -12.17
N ALA A 181 -2.25 -3.19 -13.51
CA ALA A 181 -3.38 -3.19 -14.44
C ALA A 181 -4.08 -4.57 -14.53
N GLN A 182 -3.74 -5.50 -13.66
CA GLN A 182 -4.33 -6.83 -13.56
C GLN A 182 -4.48 -7.26 -12.10
N ALA A 183 -5.46 -8.12 -11.85
CA ALA A 183 -5.70 -8.67 -10.53
C ALA A 183 -4.65 -9.71 -10.14
N PHE A 184 -4.34 -9.81 -8.85
CA PHE A 184 -3.54 -10.90 -8.31
C PHE A 184 -4.35 -12.20 -8.33
N THR A 185 -3.66 -13.30 -8.62
CA THR A 185 -4.15 -14.67 -8.52
C THR A 185 -3.06 -15.52 -7.87
N SER A 186 -3.38 -16.71 -7.40
CA SER A 186 -2.35 -17.66 -6.92
C SER A 186 -1.30 -17.97 -8.00
N ALA A 187 -1.68 -17.94 -9.28
CA ALA A 187 -0.80 -18.27 -10.40
C ALA A 187 0.19 -17.16 -10.76
N ASN A 188 -0.21 -15.87 -10.69
CA ASN A 188 0.65 -14.73 -11.07
C ASN A 188 1.27 -14.00 -9.87
N MET A 189 1.04 -14.49 -8.65
CA MET A 189 1.41 -13.82 -7.40
C MET A 189 2.88 -13.42 -7.36
N GLU A 190 3.78 -14.38 -7.56
CA GLU A 190 5.22 -14.15 -7.44
C GLU A 190 5.73 -13.19 -8.51
N GLU A 191 5.24 -13.33 -9.74
CA GLU A 191 5.58 -12.43 -10.85
C GLU A 191 5.18 -10.99 -10.54
N LEU A 192 3.94 -10.75 -10.10
CA LEU A 192 3.45 -9.40 -9.80
C LEU A 192 4.13 -8.79 -8.58
N LEU A 193 4.45 -9.58 -7.56
CA LEU A 193 5.18 -9.10 -6.39
C LEU A 193 6.59 -8.67 -6.75
N ASP A 194 7.30 -9.45 -7.54
CA ASP A 194 8.66 -9.12 -8.00
C ASP A 194 8.65 -7.93 -8.98
N ALA A 195 7.70 -7.88 -9.89
CA ALA A 195 7.55 -6.75 -10.81
C ALA A 195 7.26 -5.45 -10.04
N GLY A 196 6.37 -5.50 -9.06
CA GLY A 196 6.06 -4.36 -8.18
C GLY A 196 7.28 -3.88 -7.40
N ALA A 197 8.06 -4.81 -6.81
CA ALA A 197 9.29 -4.49 -6.09
C ALA A 197 10.32 -3.81 -7.01
N ARG A 198 10.59 -4.39 -8.19
CA ARG A 198 11.53 -3.83 -9.16
C ARG A 198 11.09 -2.45 -9.66
N ALA A 199 9.82 -2.31 -10.03
CA ALA A 199 9.29 -1.05 -10.52
C ALA A 199 9.38 0.07 -9.47
N TYR A 200 9.14 -0.25 -8.20
CA TYR A 200 9.17 0.75 -7.13
C TYR A 200 10.57 1.10 -6.67
N VAL A 201 11.42 0.10 -6.43
CA VAL A 201 12.81 0.30 -5.99
C VAL A 201 13.60 1.16 -6.99
N ASN A 202 13.42 0.94 -8.29
CA ASN A 202 14.16 1.64 -9.35
C ASN A 202 13.53 2.99 -9.75
N HIS A 203 12.37 3.34 -9.19
CA HIS A 203 11.77 4.64 -9.41
C HIS A 203 12.28 5.66 -8.38
N PRO A 204 12.53 6.94 -8.73
CA PRO A 204 13.03 7.95 -7.78
C PRO A 204 12.17 8.16 -6.53
N ARG A 205 10.85 7.85 -6.59
CA ARG A 205 9.96 7.89 -5.41
C ARG A 205 10.20 6.72 -4.45
N GLY A 206 10.77 5.59 -4.92
CA GLY A 206 11.15 4.45 -4.09
C GLY A 206 12.53 4.63 -3.50
N ALA A 207 13.55 4.83 -4.35
CA ALA A 207 14.92 5.08 -3.90
C ALA A 207 15.70 5.91 -4.93
N ARG A 208 16.50 6.88 -4.46
CA ARG A 208 17.45 7.63 -5.28
C ARG A 208 18.72 7.93 -4.51
N VAL A 209 19.83 7.89 -5.20
CA VAL A 209 21.13 8.27 -4.64
C VAL A 209 21.65 9.48 -5.39
N GLU A 210 21.87 10.59 -4.69
CA GLU A 210 22.38 11.84 -5.22
C GLU A 210 23.58 12.28 -4.39
N LYS A 211 24.75 12.48 -5.03
CA LYS A 211 25.99 12.89 -4.34
C LYS A 211 26.33 12.01 -3.13
N GLY A 212 26.12 10.68 -3.26
CA GLY A 212 26.36 9.70 -2.20
C GLY A 212 25.31 9.66 -1.07
N ARG A 213 24.24 10.44 -1.16
CA ARG A 213 23.15 10.47 -0.18
C ARG A 213 21.96 9.67 -0.70
N LEU A 214 21.53 8.70 0.09
CA LEU A 214 20.33 7.90 -0.22
C LEU A 214 19.08 8.59 0.36
N THR A 215 18.13 8.90 -0.52
CA THR A 215 16.75 9.22 -0.14
C THR A 215 15.86 8.06 -0.52
N VAL A 216 14.98 7.64 0.38
CA VAL A 216 14.04 6.54 0.18
C VAL A 216 12.59 7.01 0.31
N SER A 217 11.65 6.18 -0.14
CA SER A 217 10.25 6.34 0.26
C SER A 217 10.11 6.19 1.77
N SER A 218 9.24 7.00 2.38
CA SER A 218 8.91 6.86 3.81
C SER A 218 8.35 5.47 4.18
N ILE A 219 7.85 4.69 3.21
CA ILE A 219 7.45 3.28 3.42
C ILE A 219 8.58 2.46 4.06
N TYR A 220 9.83 2.66 3.62
CA TYR A 220 10.98 1.93 4.16
C TYR A 220 11.35 2.37 5.58
N VAL A 221 11.00 3.60 5.95
CA VAL A 221 11.19 4.12 7.31
C VAL A 221 10.04 3.67 8.21
N TRP A 222 8.80 3.81 7.76
CA TRP A 222 7.61 3.40 8.51
C TRP A 222 7.59 1.90 8.82
N PHE A 223 7.96 1.08 7.85
CA PHE A 223 7.89 -0.38 7.93
C PHE A 223 9.28 -1.05 7.88
N GLY A 224 10.31 -0.35 8.34
CA GLY A 224 11.70 -0.81 8.28
C GLY A 224 11.92 -2.22 8.83
N SER A 225 11.16 -2.62 9.86
CA SER A 225 11.21 -3.99 10.41
C SER A 225 10.89 -5.07 9.38
N ASP A 226 9.97 -4.78 8.44
CA ASP A 226 9.57 -5.74 7.40
C ASP A 226 10.65 -5.87 6.31
N PHE A 227 11.52 -4.88 6.19
CA PHE A 227 12.63 -4.84 5.21
C PHE A 227 13.98 -5.27 5.81
N GLY A 228 13.96 -6.02 6.91
CA GLY A 228 15.17 -6.54 7.54
C GLY A 228 15.69 -5.72 8.73
N GLY A 229 15.00 -4.64 9.08
CA GLY A 229 15.32 -3.79 10.24
C GLY A 229 16.47 -2.80 10.01
N GLY A 230 16.22 -1.56 10.38
CA GLY A 230 17.19 -0.46 10.28
C GLY A 230 17.69 -0.18 8.86
N ASP A 231 18.61 0.76 8.75
CA ASP A 231 19.16 1.20 7.45
C ASP A 231 19.82 0.05 6.66
N ALA A 232 20.55 -0.82 7.35
CA ALA A 232 21.26 -1.92 6.71
C ALA A 232 20.31 -2.92 6.04
N GLY A 233 19.22 -3.31 6.72
CA GLY A 233 18.23 -4.21 6.16
C GLY A 233 17.51 -3.62 4.97
N VAL A 234 17.08 -2.35 5.07
CA VAL A 234 16.46 -1.63 3.95
C VAL A 234 17.40 -1.53 2.75
N ILE A 235 18.67 -1.13 2.95
CA ILE A 235 19.65 -1.00 1.86
C ILE A 235 19.89 -2.36 1.19
N GLU A 236 19.97 -3.45 1.95
CA GLU A 236 20.13 -4.79 1.38
C GLU A 236 18.89 -5.20 0.56
N HIS A 237 17.70 -4.91 1.07
CA HIS A 237 16.46 -5.11 0.31
C HIS A 237 16.43 -4.30 -0.99
N LEU A 238 16.85 -3.03 -0.96
CA LEU A 238 16.97 -2.21 -2.17
C LEU A 238 17.95 -2.81 -3.18
N ARG A 239 19.14 -3.26 -2.73
CA ARG A 239 20.15 -3.90 -3.58
C ARG A 239 19.67 -5.15 -4.28
N LYS A 240 18.76 -5.92 -3.64
CA LYS A 240 18.17 -7.13 -4.20
C LYS A 240 17.38 -6.84 -5.48
N TYR A 241 16.65 -5.72 -5.53
CA TYR A 241 15.77 -5.35 -6.64
C TYR A 241 16.31 -4.25 -7.52
N ALA A 242 17.43 -3.62 -7.13
CA ALA A 242 18.04 -2.52 -7.86
C ALA A 242 18.58 -2.97 -9.24
N GLU A 243 18.28 -2.20 -10.28
CA GLU A 243 18.89 -2.28 -11.59
C GLU A 243 20.37 -1.83 -11.53
N PRO A 244 21.19 -2.14 -12.55
CA PRO A 244 22.63 -1.91 -12.50
C PRO A 244 23.04 -0.50 -12.09
N ALA A 245 22.34 0.53 -12.56
CA ALA A 245 22.66 1.93 -12.24
C ALA A 245 22.44 2.23 -10.75
N LEU A 246 21.27 1.90 -10.22
CA LEU A 246 20.95 2.09 -8.79
C LEU A 246 21.82 1.18 -7.92
N LYS A 247 22.04 -0.08 -8.34
CA LYS A 247 22.89 -1.02 -7.61
C LYS A 247 24.31 -0.49 -7.44
N LYS A 248 24.89 0.08 -8.50
CA LYS A 248 26.20 0.74 -8.46
C LYS A 248 26.18 1.94 -7.50
N ALA A 249 25.15 2.78 -7.58
CA ALA A 249 25.02 3.95 -6.70
C ALA A 249 24.88 3.56 -5.22
N LEU A 250 24.25 2.41 -4.91
CA LEU A 250 24.08 1.88 -3.56
C LEU A 250 25.34 1.17 -3.00
N ALA A 251 26.40 0.93 -3.80
CA ALA A 251 27.54 0.09 -3.37
C ALA A 251 28.18 0.57 -2.06
N ASP A 252 28.43 1.88 -1.94
CA ASP A 252 29.09 2.49 -0.78
C ASP A 252 28.12 3.15 0.21
N VAL A 253 26.81 3.07 -0.04
CA VAL A 253 25.79 3.61 0.87
C VAL A 253 25.69 2.72 2.11
N ARG A 254 25.71 3.33 3.29
CA ARG A 254 25.60 2.62 4.60
C ARG A 254 24.45 3.09 5.47
N ARG A 255 23.81 4.20 5.10
CA ARG A 255 22.68 4.76 5.84
C ARG A 255 21.69 5.45 4.92
N ILE A 256 20.46 5.54 5.35
CA ILE A 256 19.43 6.38 4.77
C ILE A 256 19.71 7.82 5.19
N SER A 257 19.76 8.74 4.24
CA SER A 257 20.02 10.16 4.52
C SER A 257 18.75 10.96 4.70
N ASP A 258 17.67 10.53 4.04
CA ASP A 258 16.38 11.24 4.04
C ASP A 258 15.26 10.31 3.56
N ASP A 259 14.03 10.69 3.82
CA ASP A 259 12.85 10.01 3.27
C ASP A 259 11.79 11.01 2.80
N ALA A 260 10.94 10.58 1.86
CA ALA A 260 9.88 11.40 1.31
C ALA A 260 8.69 10.55 0.88
N TYR A 261 7.48 11.15 0.93
CA TYR A 261 6.27 10.52 0.48
C TYR A 261 5.27 11.55 -0.06
N ASP A 262 4.72 11.29 -1.25
CA ASP A 262 3.72 12.17 -1.87
C ASP A 262 2.31 11.62 -1.64
N TRP A 263 1.54 12.30 -0.79
CA TRP A 263 0.16 11.96 -0.46
C TRP A 263 -0.87 12.47 -1.48
N SER A 264 -0.46 13.16 -2.54
CA SER A 264 -1.36 13.56 -3.62
C SER A 264 -2.03 12.32 -4.23
N LEU A 265 -3.32 12.45 -4.56
CA LEU A 265 -4.08 11.35 -5.16
C LEU A 265 -3.43 10.89 -6.47
N ASN A 266 -3.36 9.58 -6.70
CA ASN A 266 -2.89 8.98 -7.94
C ASN A 266 -3.89 9.13 -9.09
N ASP A 267 -4.41 10.34 -9.30
CA ASP A 267 -5.41 10.68 -10.30
C ASP A 267 -4.77 11.00 -11.66
N ALA A 268 -5.30 10.40 -12.73
CA ALA A 268 -5.01 10.77 -14.11
C ALA A 268 -6.00 11.86 -14.56
N LYS A 269 -5.69 13.10 -14.27
CA LYS A 269 -6.50 14.28 -14.66
C LYS A 269 -6.69 14.40 -16.16
#